data_248ad98efb3dc05d9b03974f5319311c
#
_entry.id   248ad98efb3dc05d9b03974f5319311c
#
_cell.length_a   1.000
_cell.length_b   1.000
_cell.length_c   1.000
_cell.angle_alpha   90.00
_cell.angle_beta   90.00
_cell.angle_gamma   90.00
#
_symmetry.space_group_name_H-M   'P 1'
#
loop_
_entity.id
_entity.type
_entity.pdbx_description
1 polymer ?
#
loop_
_entity_poly.entity_id
_entity_poly.type
_entity_poly.pdbx_seq_one_letter_code
_entity_poly.pdbx_strand_id
1 'polypeptide(L)'
;MKIELINTNLRRYTFEAPKIKKWVEDNSSGKCLNLFAGKTKLNLDEVRNDIDKDALADYHLDAYDFVKQCKDKFDTIILDPPYAYRKSIEMYKGNYTSKFKLIADEIPRLLKENGKVISFGYHTTFLGKKRDAELCKLCVFAHGGAQHATIGIIEILNKLKN
;
A
#
# COMPACT_ATOMS: atom_id res chain seq x y z
N MET A 1 5.48 8.29 16.90
CA MET A 1 5.87 7.32 15.85
C MET A 1 6.40 6.05 16.49
N LYS A 2 5.93 4.88 16.05
CA LYS A 2 6.42 3.56 16.48
C LYS A 2 7.32 2.96 15.40
N ILE A 3 8.45 2.37 15.77
CA ILE A 3 9.36 1.67 14.85
C ILE A 3 9.39 0.20 15.25
N GLU A 4 9.25 -0.69 14.26
CA GLU A 4 9.25 -2.13 14.41
C GLU A 4 10.32 -2.75 13.49
N LEU A 5 10.92 -3.85 13.93
CA LEU A 5 11.84 -4.66 13.13
C LEU A 5 11.33 -6.10 13.14
N ILE A 6 11.05 -6.66 11.97
CA ILE A 6 10.53 -8.00 11.81
C ILE A 6 11.42 -8.79 10.84
N ASN A 7 12.01 -9.89 11.32
CA ASN A 7 12.74 -10.80 10.45
C ASN A 7 11.73 -11.71 9.73
N THR A 8 11.83 -11.77 8.40
CA THR A 8 10.96 -12.62 7.56
C THR A 8 11.68 -12.99 6.27
N ASN A 9 11.34 -14.14 5.71
CA ASN A 9 11.91 -14.56 4.44
C ASN A 9 11.38 -13.71 3.28
N LEU A 10 12.27 -13.38 2.34
CA LEU A 10 11.86 -12.74 1.09
C LEU A 10 10.97 -13.69 0.30
N ARG A 11 9.88 -13.16 -0.25
CA ARG A 11 8.97 -13.87 -1.16
C ARG A 11 8.88 -13.12 -2.48
N ARG A 12 8.36 -13.77 -3.51
CA ARG A 12 8.16 -13.17 -4.82
C ARG A 12 7.22 -11.97 -4.76
N TYR A 13 6.13 -12.12 -4.01
CA TYR A 13 5.16 -11.06 -3.76
C TYR A 13 5.13 -10.71 -2.27
N THR A 14 4.93 -9.45 -1.95
CA THR A 14 5.04 -8.90 -0.59
C THR A 14 4.16 -9.66 0.40
N PHE A 15 2.89 -9.88 0.06
CA PHE A 15 1.92 -10.51 0.96
C PHE A 15 1.96 -12.05 0.98
N GLU A 16 2.82 -12.69 0.20
CA GLU A 16 3.15 -14.11 0.38
C GLU A 16 4.01 -14.34 1.62
N ALA A 17 4.70 -13.30 2.14
CA ALA A 17 5.43 -13.38 3.39
C ALA A 17 4.44 -13.33 4.57
N PRO A 18 4.27 -14.43 5.35
CA PRO A 18 3.20 -14.51 6.35
C PRO A 18 3.26 -13.41 7.41
N LYS A 19 4.47 -13.00 7.80
CA LYS A 19 4.66 -11.95 8.80
C LYS A 19 4.30 -10.55 8.27
N ILE A 20 4.55 -10.28 6.97
CA ILE A 20 4.12 -9.03 6.34
C ILE A 20 2.60 -9.02 6.20
N LYS A 21 2.02 -10.11 5.69
CA LYS A 21 0.57 -10.27 5.59
C LYS A 21 -0.11 -10.03 6.92
N LYS A 22 0.35 -10.72 7.98
CA LYS A 22 -0.20 -10.55 9.33
C LYS A 22 -0.05 -9.11 9.82
N TRP A 23 1.09 -8.46 9.57
CA TRP A 23 1.30 -7.09 10.00
C TRP A 23 0.31 -6.11 9.33
N VAL A 24 0.02 -6.29 8.04
CA VAL A 24 -0.99 -5.49 7.34
C VAL A 24 -2.37 -5.74 7.94
N GLU A 25 -2.74 -7.01 8.12
CA GLU A 25 -4.05 -7.38 8.67
C GLU A 25 -4.25 -6.82 10.08
N ASP A 26 -3.24 -6.94 10.95
CA ASP A 26 -3.28 -6.42 12.33
C ASP A 26 -3.36 -4.88 12.40
N ASN A 27 -2.88 -4.18 11.38
CA ASN A 27 -2.86 -2.72 11.35
C ASN A 27 -3.98 -2.11 10.48
N SER A 28 -4.74 -2.93 9.78
CA SER A 28 -5.90 -2.50 9.00
C SER A 28 -7.18 -2.50 9.84
N SER A 29 -8.15 -1.71 9.44
CA SER A 29 -9.46 -1.66 10.09
C SER A 29 -10.54 -1.21 9.11
N GLY A 30 -11.79 -1.64 9.35
CA GLY A 30 -12.95 -1.25 8.58
C GLY A 30 -12.89 -1.63 7.10
N LYS A 31 -13.55 -0.84 6.26
CA LYS A 31 -13.53 -1.02 4.80
C LYS A 31 -12.17 -0.65 4.26
N CYS A 32 -11.50 -1.57 3.59
CA CYS A 32 -10.16 -1.42 3.05
C CYS A 32 -10.18 -1.26 1.52
N LEU A 33 -9.25 -0.47 0.98
CA LEU A 33 -8.90 -0.47 -0.43
C LEU A 33 -7.50 -1.06 -0.60
N ASN A 34 -7.36 -2.13 -1.37
CA ASN A 34 -6.07 -2.67 -1.79
C ASN A 34 -5.84 -2.28 -3.25
N LEU A 35 -5.08 -1.21 -3.47
CA LEU A 35 -4.99 -0.55 -4.78
C LEU A 35 -4.06 -1.28 -5.76
N PHE A 36 -3.14 -2.10 -5.26
CA PHE A 36 -2.22 -2.96 -6.03
C PHE A 36 -2.33 -4.38 -5.48
N ALA A 37 -3.51 -4.98 -5.67
CA ALA A 37 -3.95 -6.12 -4.88
C ALA A 37 -3.18 -7.42 -5.15
N GLY A 38 -2.63 -7.59 -6.36
CA GLY A 38 -1.90 -8.80 -6.73
C GLY A 38 -2.74 -10.07 -6.61
N LYS A 39 -2.05 -11.19 -6.35
CA LYS A 39 -2.67 -12.52 -6.30
C LYS A 39 -2.99 -13.00 -4.87
N THR A 40 -2.43 -12.35 -3.85
CA THR A 40 -2.63 -12.76 -2.45
C THR A 40 -3.78 -12.02 -1.82
N LYS A 41 -4.83 -12.73 -1.41
CA LYS A 41 -5.95 -12.17 -0.67
C LYS A 41 -5.59 -11.98 0.81
N LEU A 42 -5.93 -10.80 1.34
CA LEU A 42 -5.83 -10.50 2.77
C LEU A 42 -7.13 -10.92 3.48
N ASN A 43 -7.05 -11.20 4.79
CA ASN A 43 -8.23 -11.49 5.61
C ASN A 43 -8.88 -10.17 6.09
N LEU A 44 -9.33 -9.35 5.13
CA LEU A 44 -9.91 -8.02 5.36
C LEU A 44 -11.19 -7.85 4.54
N ASP A 45 -12.02 -6.90 4.96
CA ASP A 45 -13.11 -6.36 4.11
C ASP A 45 -12.49 -5.41 3.08
N GLU A 46 -11.96 -5.98 1.98
CA GLU A 46 -11.18 -5.24 1.00
C GLU A 46 -11.87 -5.15 -0.36
N VAL A 47 -11.89 -3.94 -0.91
CA VAL A 47 -12.07 -3.67 -2.34
C VAL A 47 -10.69 -3.78 -2.98
N ARG A 48 -10.57 -4.57 -4.04
CA ARG A 48 -9.31 -4.93 -4.67
C ARG A 48 -9.23 -4.36 -6.09
N ASN A 49 -8.17 -3.63 -6.38
CA ASN A 49 -7.84 -3.19 -7.75
C ASN A 49 -6.44 -3.67 -8.12
N ASP A 50 -6.27 -4.12 -9.34
CA ASP A 50 -4.97 -4.40 -9.94
C ASP A 50 -5.08 -4.28 -11.45
N ILE A 51 -4.06 -3.72 -12.12
CA ILE A 51 -4.04 -3.61 -13.57
C ILE A 51 -3.83 -4.97 -14.25
N ASP A 52 -3.21 -5.93 -13.55
CA ASP A 52 -3.02 -7.29 -14.04
C ASP A 52 -4.36 -8.05 -14.03
N LYS A 53 -4.80 -8.47 -15.21
CA LYS A 53 -6.05 -9.24 -15.36
C LYS A 53 -6.01 -10.63 -14.73
N ASP A 54 -4.81 -11.15 -14.46
CA ASP A 54 -4.61 -12.43 -13.78
C ASP A 54 -4.59 -12.28 -12.24
N ALA A 55 -4.69 -11.05 -11.71
CA ALA A 55 -4.80 -10.80 -10.28
C ALA A 55 -6.22 -11.11 -9.77
N LEU A 56 -6.32 -11.49 -8.49
CA LEU A 56 -7.60 -11.63 -7.80
C LEU A 56 -8.09 -10.24 -7.39
N ALA A 57 -8.78 -9.54 -8.29
CA ALA A 57 -9.24 -8.18 -8.07
C ALA A 57 -10.69 -7.98 -8.51
N ASP A 58 -11.38 -7.04 -7.84
CA ASP A 58 -12.74 -6.63 -8.21
C ASP A 58 -12.73 -5.70 -9.42
N TYR A 59 -11.61 -4.95 -9.58
CA TYR A 59 -11.37 -4.01 -10.66
C TYR A 59 -10.01 -4.25 -11.29
N HIS A 60 -9.91 -4.09 -12.62
CA HIS A 60 -8.67 -4.20 -13.37
C HIS A 60 -8.35 -2.89 -14.09
N LEU A 61 -8.08 -1.85 -13.30
CA LEU A 61 -7.81 -0.50 -13.78
C LEU A 61 -6.38 -0.06 -13.42
N ASP A 62 -5.81 0.86 -14.22
CA ASP A 62 -4.66 1.63 -13.76
C ASP A 62 -4.97 2.28 -12.42
N ALA A 63 -4.02 2.25 -11.48
CA ALA A 63 -4.26 2.71 -10.13
C ALA A 63 -4.71 4.19 -10.06
N TYR A 64 -4.15 5.06 -10.91
CA TYR A 64 -4.56 6.45 -10.96
C TYR A 64 -5.99 6.60 -11.53
N ASP A 65 -6.31 5.86 -12.58
CA ASP A 65 -7.65 5.90 -13.16
C ASP A 65 -8.69 5.37 -12.17
N PHE A 66 -8.35 4.34 -11.39
CA PHE A 66 -9.21 3.86 -10.31
C PHE A 66 -9.45 4.94 -9.26
N VAL A 67 -8.39 5.51 -8.67
CA VAL A 67 -8.57 6.51 -7.59
C VAL A 67 -9.26 7.76 -8.07
N LYS A 68 -9.04 8.20 -9.31
CA LYS A 68 -9.68 9.38 -9.89
C LYS A 68 -11.21 9.24 -9.97
N GLN A 69 -11.72 8.08 -10.34
CA GLN A 69 -13.15 7.84 -10.50
C GLN A 69 -13.85 7.29 -9.25
N CYS A 70 -13.11 6.73 -8.31
CA CYS A 70 -13.65 6.15 -7.08
C CYS A 70 -14.33 7.23 -6.23
N LYS A 71 -15.57 6.95 -5.80
CA LYS A 71 -16.35 7.82 -4.92
C LYS A 71 -16.49 7.28 -3.50
N ASP A 72 -16.10 6.03 -3.30
CA ASP A 72 -16.14 5.37 -2.00
C ASP A 72 -15.09 5.96 -1.05
N LYS A 73 -15.37 5.83 0.25
CA LYS A 73 -14.44 6.17 1.31
C LYS A 73 -14.05 4.94 2.11
N PHE A 74 -12.79 4.90 2.51
CA PHE A 74 -12.16 3.76 3.17
C PHE A 74 -11.59 4.13 4.53
N ASP A 75 -11.60 3.17 5.44
CA ASP A 75 -10.93 3.29 6.74
C ASP A 75 -9.43 3.04 6.60
N THR A 76 -9.05 2.14 5.67
CA THR A 76 -7.65 1.81 5.38
C THR A 76 -7.43 1.73 3.86
N ILE A 77 -6.36 2.35 3.37
CA ILE A 77 -5.90 2.19 1.98
C ILE A 77 -4.53 1.54 2.00
N ILE A 78 -4.38 0.43 1.28
CA ILE A 78 -3.16 -0.37 1.21
C ILE A 78 -2.52 -0.17 -0.17
N LEU A 79 -1.23 0.17 -0.18
CA LEU A 79 -0.46 0.48 -1.37
C LEU A 79 0.83 -0.34 -1.37
N ASP A 80 0.91 -1.32 -2.26
CA ASP A 80 2.11 -2.14 -2.50
C ASP A 80 2.48 -2.10 -4.00
N PRO A 81 2.86 -0.91 -4.52
CA PRO A 81 3.17 -0.74 -5.92
C PRO A 81 4.48 -1.43 -6.30
N PRO A 82 4.71 -1.74 -7.58
CA PRO A 82 6.02 -2.15 -8.05
C PRO A 82 7.04 -1.01 -7.86
N TYR A 83 8.11 -1.27 -7.09
CA TYR A 83 9.03 -0.23 -6.60
C TYR A 83 10.04 0.26 -7.63
N ALA A 84 10.25 -0.48 -8.72
CA ALA A 84 11.17 -0.11 -9.77
C ALA A 84 10.69 -0.60 -11.12
N TYR A 85 11.01 0.15 -12.18
CA TYR A 85 10.67 -0.20 -13.55
C TYR A 85 11.15 -1.61 -13.95
N ARG A 86 12.39 -1.96 -13.59
CA ARG A 86 12.95 -3.29 -13.84
C ARG A 86 12.11 -4.39 -13.18
N LYS A 87 11.72 -4.20 -11.92
CA LYS A 87 10.88 -5.15 -11.18
C LYS A 87 9.48 -5.26 -11.79
N SER A 88 8.97 -4.17 -12.33
CA SER A 88 7.72 -4.14 -13.09
C SER A 88 7.78 -4.99 -14.36
N ILE A 89 8.87 -4.91 -15.12
CA ILE A 89 9.07 -5.76 -16.31
C ILE A 89 9.14 -7.23 -15.92
N GLU A 90 9.93 -7.58 -14.90
CA GLU A 90 10.19 -8.96 -14.49
C GLU A 90 8.95 -9.64 -13.90
N MET A 91 8.12 -8.91 -13.14
CA MET A 91 7.03 -9.48 -12.35
C MET A 91 5.64 -9.10 -12.83
N TYR A 92 5.48 -7.96 -13.49
CA TYR A 92 4.18 -7.36 -13.81
C TYR A 92 4.03 -6.99 -15.28
N LYS A 93 4.80 -7.62 -16.18
CA LYS A 93 4.74 -7.39 -17.64
C LYS A 93 4.90 -5.91 -18.05
N GLY A 94 5.70 -5.15 -17.29
CA GLY A 94 5.92 -3.74 -17.54
C GLY A 94 4.81 -2.80 -17.03
N ASN A 95 3.83 -3.29 -16.30
CA ASN A 95 2.74 -2.49 -15.72
C ASN A 95 3.22 -1.62 -14.55
N TYR A 96 4.06 -0.65 -14.85
CA TYR A 96 4.60 0.32 -13.90
C TYR A 96 3.82 1.63 -13.98
N THR A 97 3.40 2.17 -12.84
CA THR A 97 2.83 3.50 -12.82
C THR A 97 3.87 4.55 -12.39
N SER A 98 4.07 5.57 -13.20
CA SER A 98 4.84 6.76 -12.85
C SER A 98 3.99 7.84 -12.15
N LYS A 99 2.68 7.55 -11.94
CA LYS A 99 1.68 8.51 -11.47
C LYS A 99 1.56 8.56 -9.93
N PHE A 100 2.59 8.12 -9.18
CA PHE A 100 2.53 8.03 -7.71
C PHE A 100 2.15 9.35 -7.04
N LYS A 101 2.66 10.48 -7.54
CA LYS A 101 2.31 11.79 -7.00
C LYS A 101 0.82 12.10 -7.20
N LEU A 102 0.29 11.78 -8.38
CA LEU A 102 -1.13 12.00 -8.70
C LEU A 102 -2.02 11.09 -7.86
N ILE A 103 -1.63 9.83 -7.68
CA ILE A 103 -2.33 8.90 -6.78
C ILE A 103 -2.32 9.45 -5.35
N ALA A 104 -1.17 9.89 -4.84
CA ALA A 104 -1.04 10.44 -3.50
C ALA A 104 -1.90 11.71 -3.30
N ASP A 105 -2.09 12.53 -4.34
CA ASP A 105 -2.95 13.71 -4.29
C ASP A 105 -4.45 13.35 -4.19
N GLU A 106 -4.86 12.18 -4.72
CA GLU A 106 -6.25 11.68 -4.67
C GLU A 106 -6.59 10.93 -3.37
N ILE A 107 -5.62 10.28 -2.72
CA ILE A 107 -5.83 9.43 -1.54
C ILE A 107 -6.57 10.16 -0.39
N PRO A 108 -6.25 11.42 -0.03
CA PRO A 108 -6.91 12.09 1.10
C PRO A 108 -8.44 12.15 0.97
N ARG A 109 -8.97 12.35 -0.23
CA ARG A 109 -10.44 12.40 -0.43
C ARG A 109 -11.12 11.04 -0.31
N LEU A 110 -10.35 9.94 -0.49
CA LEU A 110 -10.86 8.56 -0.39
C LEU A 110 -10.78 8.01 1.04
N LEU A 111 -10.12 8.72 1.96
CA LEU A 111 -10.06 8.33 3.36
C LEU A 111 -11.26 8.87 4.13
N LYS A 112 -11.77 8.05 5.04
CA LYS A 112 -12.69 8.49 6.08
C LYS A 112 -11.94 9.30 7.14
N GLU A 113 -12.68 9.93 8.04
CA GLU A 113 -12.09 10.58 9.20
C GLU A 113 -11.28 9.57 10.03
N ASN A 114 -10.05 9.93 10.39
CA ASN A 114 -9.05 9.06 11.03
C ASN A 114 -8.64 7.83 10.19
N GLY A 115 -8.94 7.84 8.90
CA GLY A 115 -8.49 6.81 7.98
C GLY A 115 -6.98 6.82 7.83
N LYS A 116 -6.42 5.66 7.48
CA LYS A 116 -4.97 5.47 7.38
C LYS A 116 -4.56 4.94 6.03
N VAL A 117 -3.31 5.21 5.67
CA VAL A 117 -2.62 4.61 4.54
C VAL A 117 -1.53 3.68 5.06
N ILE A 118 -1.51 2.45 4.55
CA ILE A 118 -0.42 1.50 4.72
C ILE A 118 0.28 1.39 3.38
N SER A 119 1.55 1.76 3.31
CA SER A 119 2.31 1.66 2.07
C SER A 119 3.63 0.91 2.25
N PHE A 120 4.05 0.23 1.19
CA PHE A 120 5.28 -0.54 1.13
C PHE A 120 6.22 0.05 0.09
N GLY A 121 7.53 -0.09 0.30
CA GLY A 121 8.54 0.40 -0.62
C GLY A 121 9.91 0.51 0.02
N TYR A 122 10.74 1.39 -0.58
CA TYR A 122 12.09 1.72 -0.09
C TYR A 122 12.13 3.11 0.56
N HIS A 123 10.99 3.79 0.68
CA HIS A 123 10.88 5.13 1.24
C HIS A 123 10.01 5.11 2.50
N THR A 124 10.13 6.15 3.30
CA THR A 124 9.49 6.27 4.61
C THR A 124 8.32 7.26 4.60
N THR A 125 7.86 7.69 3.44
CA THR A 125 6.79 8.66 3.27
C THR A 125 6.07 8.43 1.95
N PHE A 126 4.75 8.38 1.96
CA PHE A 126 3.92 8.34 0.77
C PHE A 126 3.08 9.62 0.62
N LEU A 127 2.25 9.94 1.62
CA LEU A 127 1.45 11.17 1.65
C LEU A 127 2.28 12.37 2.13
N GLY A 128 2.87 12.23 3.32
CA GLY A 128 3.70 13.22 3.96
C GLY A 128 2.96 14.48 4.42
N LYS A 129 3.70 15.39 5.03
CA LYS A 129 3.20 16.66 5.58
C LYS A 129 2.50 17.56 4.53
N LYS A 130 2.90 17.44 3.25
CA LYS A 130 2.27 18.22 2.15
C LYS A 130 0.79 17.90 1.99
N ARG A 131 0.36 16.69 2.41
CA ARG A 131 -1.04 16.23 2.35
C ARG A 131 -1.64 16.06 3.74
N ASP A 132 -1.11 16.81 4.72
CA ASP A 132 -1.55 16.79 6.11
C ASP A 132 -1.55 15.38 6.73
N ALA A 133 -0.60 14.55 6.32
CA ALA A 133 -0.44 13.21 6.86
C ALA A 133 0.76 13.12 7.80
N GLU A 134 0.61 12.35 8.86
CA GLU A 134 1.64 12.08 9.86
C GLU A 134 2.03 10.61 9.82
N LEU A 135 3.34 10.35 9.80
CA LEU A 135 3.90 9.01 9.93
C LEU A 135 3.73 8.51 11.37
N CYS A 136 2.87 7.51 11.55
CA CYS A 136 2.55 6.94 12.86
C CYS A 136 3.37 5.70 13.18
N LYS A 137 3.63 4.86 12.18
CA LYS A 137 4.37 3.61 12.34
C LYS A 137 5.27 3.36 11.14
N LEU A 138 6.46 2.82 11.42
CA LEU A 138 7.40 2.31 10.42
C LEU A 138 7.81 0.90 10.83
N CYS A 139 7.77 -0.03 9.89
CA CYS A 139 8.26 -1.38 10.07
C CYS A 139 9.33 -1.71 9.04
N VAL A 140 10.47 -2.22 9.50
CA VAL A 140 11.52 -2.76 8.64
C VAL A 140 11.39 -4.28 8.65
N PHE A 141 11.06 -4.85 7.48
CA PHE A 141 11.03 -6.30 7.28
C PHE A 141 12.39 -6.73 6.73
N ALA A 142 13.23 -7.28 7.60
CA ALA A 142 14.56 -7.74 7.26
C ALA A 142 14.49 -9.16 6.68
N HIS A 143 15.04 -9.35 5.48
CA HIS A 143 14.99 -10.63 4.78
C HIS A 143 16.27 -11.47 4.96
N GLY A 144 17.27 -10.91 5.64
CA GLY A 144 18.56 -11.57 5.86
C GLY A 144 19.48 -11.57 4.65
N GLY A 145 20.74 -11.97 4.85
CA GLY A 145 21.74 -12.02 3.81
C GLY A 145 21.97 -10.67 3.12
N ALA A 146 22.21 -10.71 1.82
CA ALA A 146 22.41 -9.51 0.98
C ALA A 146 21.11 -8.94 0.40
N GLN A 147 19.95 -9.25 0.99
CA GLN A 147 18.65 -8.81 0.51
C GLN A 147 18.30 -7.44 1.06
N HIS A 148 17.73 -6.58 0.21
CA HIS A 148 17.14 -5.31 0.68
C HIS A 148 15.94 -5.58 1.56
N ALA A 149 15.83 -4.82 2.66
CA ALA A 149 14.65 -4.86 3.51
C ALA A 149 13.44 -4.26 2.78
N THR A 150 12.26 -4.78 3.10
CA THR A 150 10.99 -4.13 2.74
C THR A 150 10.60 -3.16 3.85
N ILE A 151 10.22 -1.94 3.50
CA ILE A 151 9.75 -0.94 4.47
C ILE A 151 8.23 -0.84 4.34
N GLY A 152 7.54 -1.06 5.45
CA GLY A 152 6.11 -0.77 5.59
C GLY A 152 5.90 0.46 6.46
N ILE A 153 5.05 1.37 6.04
CA ILE A 153 4.71 2.58 6.80
C ILE A 153 3.21 2.73 6.97
N ILE A 154 2.83 3.40 8.04
CA ILE A 154 1.44 3.82 8.30
C ILE A 154 1.41 5.32 8.49
N GLU A 155 0.67 5.99 7.62
CA GLU A 155 0.39 7.42 7.71
C GLU A 155 -1.10 7.64 8.00
N ILE A 156 -1.40 8.60 8.88
CA ILE A 156 -2.77 9.00 9.23
C ILE A 156 -2.94 10.46 8.83
N LEU A 157 -4.08 10.80 8.22
CA LEU A 157 -4.42 12.19 7.96
C LEU A 157 -4.65 12.92 9.28
N ASN A 158 -3.97 14.06 9.45
CA ASN A 158 -4.30 14.96 10.53
C ASN A 158 -5.73 15.48 10.33
N LYS A 159 -6.52 15.52 11.41
CA LYS A 159 -7.81 16.21 11.36
C LYS A 159 -7.56 17.63 10.87
N LEU A 160 -8.28 18.05 9.85
CA LEU A 160 -8.31 19.46 9.47
C LEU A 160 -8.59 20.24 10.77
N LYS A 161 -7.64 21.05 11.18
CA LYS A 161 -7.90 22.08 12.20
C LYS A 161 -8.86 23.07 11.54
N ASN A 162 -10.16 22.86 11.77
CA ASN A 162 -11.18 23.85 11.47
C ASN A 162 -10.96 25.08 12.37
#